data_44639d3244cd7dda5e7a30aee7a8c497
#
_entry.id   44639d3244cd7dda5e7a30aee7a8c497
#
_cell.length_a   1.000
_cell.length_b   1.000
_cell.length_c   1.000
_cell.angle_alpha   90.00
_cell.angle_beta   90.00
_cell.angle_gamma   90.00
#
_symmetry.space_group_name_H-M   'P 1'
#
loop_
_entity.id
_entity.type
_entity.pdbx_description
1 polymer ?
#
loop_
_entity_poly.entity_id
_entity_poly.type
_entity_poly.pdbx_seq_one_letter_code
_entity_poly.pdbx_strand_id
1 'polypeptide(L)'
;IEKELSTNPCAAFGGPDRAHESFSPVQKAINYSMTSFFTTGGIRGGKKKMDKFYPRSFNMGIQATLYRQLDGFSDMRFGEDIDFSIRIFKSGAACRLFPKAWVWHKRRTDLKKFFKQVHNSGIARINLYKRHPESLKLVHLLPAVFTLGTACLLLLFMVGLFLAGTGAFATCRAADAGIQCMFL
;
A
#
# COMPACT_ATOMS: atom_id res chain seq x y z
N ILE A 1 5.25 23.58 -15.27
CA ILE A 1 4.96 22.47 -16.22
C ILE A 1 5.55 22.79 -17.58
N GLU A 2 5.23 23.93 -18.20
CA GLU A 2 5.73 24.33 -19.54
C GLU A 2 7.25 24.25 -19.63
N LYS A 3 7.96 24.85 -18.66
CA LYS A 3 9.43 24.81 -18.61
C LYS A 3 9.98 23.38 -18.52
N GLU A 4 9.32 22.48 -17.80
CA GLU A 4 9.74 21.07 -17.72
C GLU A 4 9.46 20.33 -19.04
N LEU A 5 8.31 20.59 -19.67
CA LEU A 5 7.97 19.99 -20.95
C LEU A 5 8.88 20.43 -22.09
N SER A 6 9.31 21.71 -22.09
CA SER A 6 10.26 22.22 -23.10
C SER A 6 11.65 21.61 -22.94
N THR A 7 12.08 21.32 -21.71
CA THR A 7 13.40 20.72 -21.44
C THR A 7 13.37 19.19 -21.54
N ASN A 8 12.28 18.57 -21.12
CA ASN A 8 12.11 17.11 -21.04
C ASN A 8 10.77 16.72 -21.67
N PRO A 9 10.65 16.69 -22.99
CA PRO A 9 9.40 16.36 -23.65
C PRO A 9 8.94 14.95 -23.27
N CYS A 10 7.63 14.79 -23.05
CA CYS A 10 7.01 13.51 -22.73
C CYS A 10 5.53 13.52 -23.14
N ALA A 11 4.99 12.33 -23.34
CA ALA A 11 3.59 12.16 -23.71
C ALA A 11 2.65 12.18 -22.51
N ALA A 12 3.17 11.81 -21.34
CA ALA A 12 2.44 11.87 -20.08
C ALA A 12 3.37 12.30 -18.93
N PHE A 13 2.82 12.96 -17.94
CA PHE A 13 3.56 13.35 -16.73
C PHE A 13 2.65 13.35 -15.51
N GLY A 14 3.25 13.41 -14.35
CA GLY A 14 2.57 13.68 -13.08
C GLY A 14 3.53 14.22 -12.07
N GLY A 15 3.03 14.62 -10.92
CA GLY A 15 3.83 15.17 -9.82
C GLY A 15 3.53 14.47 -8.49
N PRO A 16 4.37 14.73 -7.47
CA PRO A 16 4.16 14.21 -6.13
C PRO A 16 2.96 14.88 -5.44
N ASP A 17 2.40 14.21 -4.48
CA ASP A 17 1.38 14.74 -3.59
C ASP A 17 1.98 15.08 -2.22
N ARG A 18 1.44 16.11 -1.56
CA ARG A 18 1.91 16.61 -0.27
C ARG A 18 0.76 16.77 0.72
N ALA A 19 1.07 16.68 2.00
CA ALA A 19 0.17 17.06 3.07
C ALA A 19 0.21 18.59 3.26
N HIS A 20 -0.97 19.20 3.46
CA HIS A 20 -1.07 20.59 3.86
C HIS A 20 -0.88 20.72 5.37
N GLU A 21 -0.39 21.87 5.83
CA GLU A 21 -0.12 22.13 7.25
C GLU A 21 -1.38 22.04 8.14
N SER A 22 -2.53 22.46 7.59
CA SER A 22 -3.83 22.42 8.26
C SER A 22 -4.42 21.00 8.43
N PHE A 23 -3.74 19.95 7.97
CA PHE A 23 -4.24 18.59 8.12
C PHE A 23 -4.22 18.16 9.59
N SER A 24 -5.27 17.45 9.99
CA SER A 24 -5.36 16.87 11.33
C SER A 24 -4.22 15.88 11.61
N PRO A 25 -3.91 15.58 12.89
CA PRO A 25 -2.90 14.58 13.24
C PRO A 25 -3.14 13.22 12.56
N VAL A 26 -4.40 12.79 12.48
CA VAL A 26 -4.78 11.53 11.78
C VAL A 26 -4.44 11.62 10.28
N GLN A 27 -4.76 12.72 9.62
CA GLN A 27 -4.43 12.91 8.21
C GLN A 27 -2.92 12.96 7.97
N LYS A 28 -2.15 13.56 8.87
CA LYS A 28 -0.69 13.58 8.82
C LYS A 28 -0.10 12.19 9.00
N ALA A 29 -0.63 11.41 9.94
CA ALA A 29 -0.23 10.01 10.15
C ALA A 29 -0.56 9.14 8.93
N ILE A 30 -1.76 9.28 8.37
CA ILE A 30 -2.14 8.60 7.12
C ILE A 30 -1.21 9.01 5.97
N ASN A 31 -0.90 10.29 5.84
CA ASN A 31 0.05 10.75 4.82
C ASN A 31 1.42 10.09 5.01
N TYR A 32 1.95 10.07 6.23
CA TYR A 32 3.21 9.44 6.53
C TYR A 32 3.19 7.94 6.16
N SER A 33 2.16 7.20 6.57
CA SER A 33 2.02 5.78 6.24
C SER A 33 1.94 5.53 4.72
N MET A 34 1.39 6.45 3.94
CA MET A 34 1.28 6.32 2.48
C MET A 34 2.52 6.77 1.70
N THR A 35 3.44 7.52 2.31
CA THR A 35 4.63 8.09 1.66
C THR A 35 5.93 7.57 2.24
N SER A 36 5.89 6.90 3.40
CA SER A 36 7.07 6.34 4.07
C SER A 36 7.73 5.24 3.23
N PHE A 37 9.05 5.19 3.29
CA PHE A 37 9.83 4.13 2.68
C PHE A 37 9.45 2.75 3.23
N PHE A 38 9.22 2.63 4.53
CA PHE A 38 8.89 1.36 5.20
C PHE A 38 7.55 0.76 4.77
N THR A 39 6.58 1.61 4.36
CA THR A 39 5.24 1.15 4.00
C THR A 39 5.02 1.04 2.50
N THR A 40 5.68 1.88 1.71
CA THR A 40 5.47 1.97 0.26
C THR A 40 6.74 1.79 -0.56
N GLY A 41 7.88 1.46 0.08
CA GLY A 41 9.17 1.34 -0.58
C GLY A 41 9.67 2.66 -1.20
N GLY A 42 9.16 3.82 -0.71
CA GLY A 42 9.50 5.13 -1.25
C GLY A 42 8.83 5.49 -2.58
N ILE A 43 7.95 4.62 -3.10
CA ILE A 43 7.28 4.78 -4.41
C ILE A 43 6.49 6.10 -4.51
N ARG A 44 5.94 6.60 -3.41
CA ARG A 44 5.12 7.82 -3.37
C ARG A 44 5.86 9.08 -2.91
N GLY A 45 7.02 8.94 -2.32
CA GLY A 45 7.77 10.08 -1.73
C GLY A 45 8.56 10.93 -2.72
N GLY A 46 8.58 10.59 -3.99
CA GLY A 46 9.24 11.39 -5.06
C GLY A 46 10.77 11.53 -4.93
N LYS A 47 11.41 10.83 -4.00
CA LYS A 47 12.85 10.99 -3.72
C LYS A 47 13.75 10.03 -4.51
N LYS A 48 13.20 9.03 -5.19
CA LYS A 48 13.98 8.05 -5.95
C LYS A 48 13.66 8.16 -7.44
N LYS A 49 14.71 8.22 -8.28
CA LYS A 49 14.60 8.12 -9.72
C LYS A 49 14.03 6.72 -10.02
N MET A 50 12.79 6.66 -10.47
CA MET A 50 12.13 5.40 -10.81
C MET A 50 12.15 5.24 -12.33
N ASP A 51 12.51 4.07 -12.81
CA ASP A 51 12.49 3.74 -14.24
C ASP A 51 11.09 3.88 -14.84
N LYS A 52 10.05 3.65 -14.03
CA LYS A 52 8.64 3.82 -14.41
C LYS A 52 7.90 4.57 -13.33
N PHE A 53 7.36 5.74 -13.66
CA PHE A 53 6.51 6.54 -12.80
C PHE A 53 5.05 6.36 -13.18
N TYR A 54 4.21 6.03 -12.20
CA TYR A 54 2.76 5.84 -12.36
C TYR A 54 2.04 7.09 -11.84
N PRO A 55 1.70 8.06 -12.70
CA PRO A 55 0.99 9.26 -12.28
C PRO A 55 -0.40 8.91 -11.73
N ARG A 56 -0.88 9.74 -10.82
CA ARG A 56 -2.21 9.58 -10.22
C ARG A 56 -3.20 10.47 -10.97
N SER A 57 -4.44 9.99 -11.14
CA SER A 57 -5.48 10.69 -11.87
C SER A 57 -5.69 12.14 -11.42
N PHE A 58 -5.53 12.43 -10.12
CA PHE A 58 -5.65 13.79 -9.58
C PHE A 58 -4.46 14.72 -9.89
N ASN A 59 -3.34 14.21 -10.40
CA ASN A 59 -2.16 14.98 -10.78
C ASN A 59 -1.46 14.31 -11.97
N MET A 60 -2.16 14.24 -13.09
CA MET A 60 -1.70 13.64 -14.34
C MET A 60 -1.95 14.60 -15.50
N GLY A 61 -0.96 14.79 -16.34
CA GLY A 61 -1.11 15.41 -17.65
C GLY A 61 -0.75 14.41 -18.74
N ILE A 62 -1.49 14.47 -19.85
CA ILE A 62 -1.28 13.58 -21.00
C ILE A 62 -1.60 14.31 -22.29
N GLN A 63 -0.90 13.97 -23.37
CA GLN A 63 -1.22 14.44 -24.72
C GLN A 63 -2.60 13.92 -25.15
N ALA A 64 -3.46 14.81 -25.65
CA ALA A 64 -4.82 14.46 -26.06
C ALA A 64 -4.87 13.38 -27.14
N THR A 65 -3.90 13.36 -28.04
CA THR A 65 -3.76 12.34 -29.08
C THR A 65 -3.53 10.96 -28.46
N LEU A 66 -2.58 10.85 -27.53
CA LEU A 66 -2.29 9.59 -26.83
C LEU A 66 -3.48 9.14 -25.96
N TYR A 67 -4.16 10.07 -25.30
CA TYR A 67 -5.36 9.76 -24.50
C TYR A 67 -6.44 9.10 -25.36
N ARG A 68 -6.73 9.66 -26.53
CA ARG A 68 -7.71 9.13 -27.50
C ARG A 68 -7.25 7.78 -28.07
N GLN A 69 -5.98 7.66 -28.44
CA GLN A 69 -5.40 6.43 -28.96
C GLN A 69 -5.50 5.26 -27.99
N LEU A 70 -5.39 5.54 -26.69
CA LEU A 70 -5.49 4.55 -25.62
C LEU A 70 -6.92 4.39 -25.08
N ASP A 71 -7.92 5.03 -25.68
CA ASP A 71 -9.32 4.97 -25.24
C ASP A 71 -9.53 5.41 -23.78
N GLY A 72 -8.73 6.37 -23.32
CA GLY A 72 -8.85 6.98 -22.00
C GLY A 72 -8.72 6.03 -20.82
N PHE A 73 -9.37 6.36 -19.71
CA PHE A 73 -9.43 5.51 -18.52
C PHE A 73 -10.40 4.34 -18.74
N SER A 74 -10.03 3.17 -18.23
CA SER A 74 -10.92 2.02 -18.22
C SER A 74 -12.06 2.18 -17.20
N ASP A 75 -13.09 1.36 -17.34
CA ASP A 75 -14.25 1.27 -16.43
C ASP A 75 -13.96 0.71 -15.03
N MET A 76 -12.69 0.53 -14.70
CA MET A 76 -12.27 0.05 -13.38
C MET A 76 -12.64 1.06 -12.29
N ARG A 77 -13.40 0.64 -11.31
CA ARG A 77 -13.78 1.48 -10.16
C ARG A 77 -12.59 1.93 -9.31
N PHE A 78 -11.54 1.12 -9.25
CA PHE A 78 -10.33 1.37 -8.47
C PHE A 78 -9.10 0.90 -9.25
N GLY A 79 -8.05 1.72 -9.31
CA GLY A 79 -6.79 1.42 -9.98
C GLY A 79 -6.79 1.75 -11.46
N GLU A 80 -7.77 2.50 -11.93
CA GLU A 80 -7.91 3.02 -13.30
C GLU A 80 -6.69 3.83 -13.73
N ASP A 81 -6.09 4.57 -12.79
CA ASP A 81 -4.88 5.36 -13.02
C ASP A 81 -3.65 4.49 -13.26
N ILE A 82 -3.55 3.37 -12.55
CA ILE A 82 -2.45 2.41 -12.72
C ILE A 82 -2.64 1.63 -14.02
N ASP A 83 -3.86 1.15 -14.32
CA ASP A 83 -4.19 0.49 -15.58
C ASP A 83 -3.83 1.39 -16.77
N PHE A 84 -4.25 2.65 -16.72
CA PHE A 84 -3.97 3.62 -17.76
C PHE A 84 -2.46 3.86 -17.92
N SER A 85 -1.74 4.01 -16.81
CA SER A 85 -0.28 4.14 -16.84
C SER A 85 0.42 2.93 -17.46
N ILE A 86 -0.06 1.71 -17.18
CA ILE A 86 0.48 0.49 -17.79
C ILE A 86 0.26 0.53 -19.32
N ARG A 87 -0.91 0.95 -19.78
CA ARG A 87 -1.21 1.10 -21.23
C ARG A 87 -0.33 2.16 -21.88
N ILE A 88 -0.07 3.29 -21.20
CA ILE A 88 0.91 4.30 -21.65
C ILE A 88 2.29 3.67 -21.82
N PHE A 89 2.78 2.89 -20.85
CA PHE A 89 4.08 2.24 -21.00
C PHE A 89 4.11 1.19 -22.09
N LYS A 90 3.03 0.44 -22.27
CA LYS A 90 2.93 -0.56 -23.36
C LYS A 90 2.92 0.06 -24.75
N SER A 91 2.42 1.29 -24.89
CA SER A 91 2.49 2.04 -26.15
C SER A 91 3.88 2.58 -26.47
N GLY A 92 4.85 2.43 -25.59
CA GLY A 92 6.20 2.99 -25.74
C GLY A 92 6.29 4.49 -25.44
N ALA A 93 5.18 5.13 -25.05
CA ALA A 93 5.15 6.56 -24.77
C ALA A 93 5.90 6.92 -23.48
N ALA A 94 6.63 8.03 -23.49
CA ALA A 94 7.36 8.52 -22.33
C ALA A 94 6.42 9.09 -21.29
N CYS A 95 6.51 8.56 -20.06
CA CYS A 95 5.83 9.09 -18.88
C CYS A 95 6.86 9.55 -17.84
N ARG A 96 6.77 10.80 -17.37
CA ARG A 96 7.79 11.41 -16.51
C ARG A 96 7.22 11.93 -15.18
N LEU A 97 8.04 11.85 -14.14
CA LEU A 97 7.78 12.55 -12.89
C LEU A 97 8.31 13.98 -12.98
N PHE A 98 7.44 14.95 -12.73
CA PHE A 98 7.80 16.36 -12.55
C PHE A 98 7.82 16.73 -11.07
N PRO A 99 8.97 16.75 -10.40
CA PRO A 99 9.04 16.94 -8.95
C PRO A 99 8.48 18.28 -8.46
N LYS A 100 8.49 19.30 -9.34
CA LYS A 100 7.97 20.64 -9.05
C LYS A 100 6.47 20.78 -9.31
N ALA A 101 5.84 19.85 -10.03
CA ALA A 101 4.40 19.82 -10.29
C ALA A 101 3.65 19.09 -9.17
N TRP A 102 3.93 19.43 -7.92
CA TRP A 102 3.27 18.84 -6.77
C TRP A 102 1.90 19.46 -6.51
N VAL A 103 1.02 18.70 -5.82
CA VAL A 103 -0.30 19.15 -5.39
C VAL A 103 -0.55 18.78 -3.92
N TRP A 104 -1.37 19.56 -3.23
CA TRP A 104 -1.90 19.18 -1.94
C TRP A 104 -3.04 18.18 -2.11
N HIS A 105 -2.84 16.96 -1.63
CA HIS A 105 -3.85 15.93 -1.70
C HIS A 105 -4.45 15.67 -0.33
N LYS A 106 -5.72 16.01 -0.15
CA LYS A 106 -6.44 15.83 1.11
C LYS A 106 -6.57 14.35 1.46
N ARG A 107 -5.96 13.95 2.58
CA ARG A 107 -6.03 12.56 3.08
C ARG A 107 -7.37 12.28 3.73
N ARG A 108 -7.69 10.99 3.93
CA ARG A 108 -8.88 10.56 4.67
C ARG A 108 -8.86 11.14 6.07
N THR A 109 -10.03 11.53 6.56
CA THR A 109 -10.17 12.25 7.82
C THR A 109 -10.15 11.35 9.05
N ASP A 110 -10.41 10.06 8.85
CA ASP A 110 -10.51 9.06 9.91
C ASP A 110 -9.97 7.70 9.47
N LEU A 111 -9.67 6.84 10.45
CA LEU A 111 -9.10 5.51 10.23
C LEU A 111 -10.06 4.56 9.52
N LYS A 112 -11.38 4.67 9.73
CA LYS A 112 -12.38 3.82 9.05
C LYS A 112 -12.38 4.08 7.55
N LYS A 113 -12.35 5.35 7.15
CA LYS A 113 -12.24 5.73 5.72
C LYS A 113 -10.89 5.32 5.15
N PHE A 114 -9.82 5.40 5.94
CA PHE A 114 -8.50 4.95 5.52
C PHE A 114 -8.46 3.43 5.33
N PHE A 115 -9.01 2.65 6.26
CA PHE A 115 -9.15 1.21 6.12
C PHE A 115 -9.88 0.83 4.82
N LYS A 116 -11.04 1.48 4.56
CA LYS A 116 -11.78 1.26 3.31
C LYS A 116 -10.94 1.59 2.07
N GLN A 117 -10.13 2.64 2.12
CA GLN A 117 -9.21 2.98 1.02
C GLN A 117 -8.16 1.90 0.80
N VAL A 118 -7.55 1.38 1.86
CA VAL A 118 -6.54 0.30 1.77
C VAL A 118 -7.16 -0.98 1.23
N HIS A 119 -8.34 -1.35 1.74
CA HIS A 119 -9.11 -2.50 1.24
C HIS A 119 -9.42 -2.38 -0.26
N ASN A 120 -9.93 -1.22 -0.71
CA ASN A 120 -10.19 -0.97 -2.13
C ASN A 120 -8.91 -1.03 -2.98
N SER A 121 -7.76 -0.62 -2.42
CA SER A 121 -6.46 -0.75 -3.08
C SER A 121 -6.05 -2.22 -3.26
N GLY A 122 -6.41 -3.08 -2.32
CA GLY A 122 -6.24 -4.53 -2.44
C GLY A 122 -7.07 -5.11 -3.59
N ILE A 123 -8.37 -4.76 -3.65
CA ILE A 123 -9.26 -5.15 -4.76
C ILE A 123 -8.70 -4.69 -6.11
N ALA A 124 -8.28 -3.42 -6.18
CA ALA A 124 -7.66 -2.86 -7.38
C ALA A 124 -6.44 -3.67 -7.82
N ARG A 125 -5.63 -4.15 -6.88
CA ARG A 125 -4.44 -4.95 -7.20
C ARG A 125 -4.79 -6.30 -7.84
N ILE A 126 -5.84 -6.96 -7.36
CA ILE A 126 -6.35 -8.22 -7.95
C ILE A 126 -6.89 -7.97 -9.37
N ASN A 127 -7.67 -6.91 -9.55
CA ASN A 127 -8.22 -6.56 -10.87
C ASN A 127 -7.13 -6.18 -11.87
N LEU A 128 -6.10 -5.44 -11.41
CA LEU A 128 -4.92 -5.13 -12.22
C LEU A 128 -4.14 -6.40 -12.59
N TYR A 129 -3.98 -7.35 -11.67
CA TYR A 129 -3.33 -8.63 -11.96
C TYR A 129 -4.09 -9.41 -13.04
N LYS A 130 -5.43 -9.44 -12.98
CA LYS A 130 -6.24 -10.12 -14.01
C LYS A 130 -6.08 -9.50 -15.40
N ARG A 131 -5.89 -8.18 -15.50
CA ARG A 131 -5.70 -7.47 -16.77
C ARG A 131 -4.24 -7.42 -17.22
N HIS A 132 -3.32 -7.32 -16.27
CA HIS A 132 -1.89 -7.15 -16.47
C HIS A 132 -1.11 -8.03 -15.50
N PRO A 133 -0.99 -9.35 -15.75
CA PRO A 133 -0.32 -10.30 -14.83
C PRO A 133 1.09 -9.87 -14.44
N GLU A 134 1.81 -9.25 -15.36
CA GLU A 134 3.17 -8.70 -15.16
C GLU A 134 3.22 -7.53 -14.16
N SER A 135 2.09 -6.96 -13.81
CA SER A 135 2.01 -5.83 -12.85
C SER A 135 2.18 -6.27 -11.39
N LEU A 136 1.98 -7.55 -11.08
CA LEU A 136 2.12 -8.08 -9.74
C LEU A 136 3.60 -8.26 -9.40
N LYS A 137 4.01 -7.66 -8.27
CA LYS A 137 5.37 -7.80 -7.72
C LYS A 137 5.29 -8.45 -6.35
N LEU A 138 6.34 -9.17 -5.93
CA LEU A 138 6.40 -9.82 -4.61
C LEU A 138 6.12 -8.86 -3.46
N VAL A 139 6.54 -7.58 -3.59
CA VAL A 139 6.25 -6.53 -2.60
C VAL A 139 4.75 -6.33 -2.34
N HIS A 140 3.90 -6.65 -3.29
CA HIS A 140 2.44 -6.55 -3.11
C HIS A 140 1.85 -7.65 -2.23
N LEU A 141 2.59 -8.74 -2.00
CA LEU A 141 2.22 -9.86 -1.13
C LEU A 141 2.66 -9.63 0.33
N LEU A 142 3.59 -8.70 0.57
CA LEU A 142 4.12 -8.43 1.92
C LEU A 142 3.03 -8.18 2.98
N PRO A 143 1.96 -7.40 2.72
CA PRO A 143 0.90 -7.22 3.70
C PRO A 143 0.19 -8.52 4.08
N ALA A 144 -0.04 -9.41 3.11
CA ALA A 144 -0.67 -10.71 3.36
C ALA A 144 0.26 -11.62 4.17
N VAL A 145 1.53 -11.71 3.80
CA VAL A 145 2.55 -12.47 4.53
C VAL A 145 2.68 -11.96 5.97
N PHE A 146 2.74 -10.65 6.17
CA PHE A 146 2.80 -10.03 7.49
C PHE A 146 1.57 -10.39 8.33
N THR A 147 0.37 -10.27 7.76
CA THR A 147 -0.88 -10.56 8.49
C THR A 147 -0.98 -12.03 8.88
N LEU A 148 -0.70 -12.94 7.95
CA LEU A 148 -0.72 -14.39 8.21
C LEU A 148 0.36 -14.79 9.21
N GLY A 149 1.57 -14.26 9.08
CA GLY A 149 2.66 -14.51 10.01
C GLY A 149 2.33 -14.03 11.43
N THR A 150 1.77 -12.82 11.55
CA THR A 150 1.35 -12.29 12.87
C THR A 150 0.23 -13.14 13.46
N ALA A 151 -0.77 -13.53 12.67
CA ALA A 151 -1.85 -14.40 13.15
C ALA A 151 -1.32 -15.77 13.62
N CYS A 152 -0.39 -16.36 12.89
CA CYS A 152 0.27 -17.62 13.27
C CYS A 152 1.05 -17.47 14.58
N LEU A 153 1.84 -16.40 14.74
CA LEU A 153 2.58 -16.14 15.97
C LEU A 153 1.65 -15.94 17.17
N LEU A 154 0.55 -15.21 17.02
CA LEU A 154 -0.44 -15.03 18.07
C LEU A 154 -1.09 -16.37 18.46
N LEU A 155 -1.43 -17.21 17.48
CA LEU A 155 -1.98 -18.53 17.74
C LEU A 155 -0.98 -19.40 18.51
N LEU A 156 0.27 -19.45 18.08
CA LEU A 156 1.32 -20.20 18.79
C LEU A 156 1.53 -19.69 20.22
N PHE A 157 1.50 -18.36 20.41
CA PHE A 157 1.59 -17.77 21.74
C PHE A 157 0.42 -18.17 22.63
N MET A 158 -0.81 -18.14 22.12
CA MET A 158 -2.00 -18.57 22.86
C MET A 158 -1.95 -20.07 23.23
N VAL A 159 -1.52 -20.91 22.28
CA VAL A 159 -1.31 -22.34 22.53
C VAL A 159 -0.23 -22.57 23.62
N GLY A 160 0.88 -21.82 23.51
CA GLY A 160 1.94 -21.88 24.53
C GLY A 160 1.46 -21.51 25.94
N LEU A 161 0.67 -20.44 26.06
CA LEU A 161 0.06 -20.02 27.30
C LEU A 161 -0.90 -21.10 27.88
N PHE A 162 -1.71 -21.70 27.01
CA PHE A 162 -2.63 -22.77 27.40
C PHE A 162 -1.87 -23.99 27.95
N LEU A 163 -0.84 -24.44 27.22
CA LEU A 163 -0.01 -25.58 27.64
C LEU A 163 0.76 -25.30 28.94
N ALA A 164 1.31 -24.09 29.10
CA ALA A 164 1.97 -23.68 30.32
C ALA A 164 1.00 -23.66 31.51
N GLY A 165 -0.22 -23.13 31.31
CA GLY A 165 -1.28 -23.14 32.34
C GLY A 165 -1.67 -24.55 32.76
N THR A 166 -1.89 -25.45 31.80
CA THR A 166 -2.24 -26.87 32.10
C THR A 166 -1.09 -27.63 32.78
N GLY A 167 0.15 -27.35 32.38
CA GLY A 167 1.34 -27.91 33.04
C GLY A 167 1.48 -27.45 34.49
N ALA A 168 1.25 -26.17 34.77
CA ALA A 168 1.28 -25.65 36.15
C ALA A 168 0.19 -26.25 37.01
N PHE A 169 -1.03 -26.46 36.49
CA PHE A 169 -2.10 -27.17 37.22
C PHE A 169 -1.76 -28.63 37.49
N ALA A 170 -1.10 -29.32 36.56
CA ALA A 170 -0.68 -30.72 36.76
C ALA A 170 0.40 -30.83 37.85
N THR A 171 1.35 -29.93 37.91
CA THR A 171 2.39 -29.90 38.94
C THR A 171 1.84 -29.55 40.32
N CYS A 172 0.90 -28.61 40.44
CA CYS A 172 0.22 -28.33 41.71
C CYS A 172 -0.56 -29.55 42.23
N ARG A 173 -1.30 -30.25 41.38
CA ARG A 173 -2.03 -31.46 41.73
C ARG A 173 -1.10 -32.59 42.19
N ALA A 174 0.04 -32.76 41.58
CA ALA A 174 1.04 -33.76 41.98
C ALA A 174 1.67 -33.41 43.35
N ALA A 175 1.90 -32.13 43.62
CA ALA A 175 2.39 -31.67 44.93
C ALA A 175 1.38 -31.91 46.04
N ASP A 176 0.09 -31.62 45.82
CA ASP A 176 -0.99 -31.87 46.80
C ASP A 176 -1.17 -33.38 47.10
N ALA A 177 -1.09 -34.24 46.07
CA ALA A 177 -1.14 -35.68 46.23
C ALA A 177 0.07 -36.22 47.00
N GLY A 178 1.26 -35.66 46.79
CA GLY A 178 2.47 -36.03 47.58
C GLY A 178 2.40 -35.64 49.04
N ILE A 179 1.78 -34.50 49.36
CA ILE A 179 1.58 -34.06 50.75
C ILE A 179 0.57 -34.96 51.48
N GLN A 180 -0.51 -35.40 50.81
CA GLN A 180 -1.49 -36.33 51.44
C GLN A 180 -0.90 -37.72 51.76
N CYS A 181 0.04 -38.23 50.96
CA CYS A 181 0.73 -39.48 51.23
C CYS A 181 1.75 -39.37 52.38
N MET A 182 2.14 -38.19 52.78
CA MET A 182 3.11 -38.02 53.89
C MET A 182 2.46 -37.92 55.27
N PHE A 183 1.12 -37.87 55.39
CA PHE A 183 0.34 -37.79 56.59
C PHE A 183 -0.51 -39.07 56.85
N LEU A 184 -0.28 -40.17 56.16
CA LEU A 184 -0.80 -41.51 56.40
C LEU A 184 0.32 -42.45 56.81
#